data_f00c62169fed052d4b256c930a54fb56
#
_entry.id   f00c62169fed052d4b256c930a54fb56
#
_cell.length_a   1.000
_cell.length_b   1.000
_cell.length_c   1.000
_cell.angle_alpha   90.00
_cell.angle_beta   90.00
_cell.angle_gamma   90.00
#
_symmetry.space_group_name_H-M   'P 1'
#
loop_
_entity.id
_entity.type
_entity.pdbx_description
1 polymer ?
#
loop_
_entity_poly.entity_id
_entity_poly.type
_entity_poly.pdbx_seq_one_letter_code
_entity_poly.pdbx_strand_id
1 'polypeptide(L)'
;RFFEAGYSVINLSRSTCDIAGVINITCDLTDPDFIINIESDLRASMEDAETICLVHNAARLAHDTIAEVSAPDLRSVYEINLVAPAVLNRTLLPTMNAGSSILYVGSTLGEKAVPGSFSYVTSKHATIGMMRASCQDLAGSGVHTACISPGFTDTEMLRDHIPADVMPEIAQMSAYGRLIDPAEIANALFFAAQNPVINGSVINANLGQIER
;
A
#
# COMPACT_ATOMS: atom_id res chain seq x y z
N ARG A 1 -14.89 -0.77 -1.26
CA ARG A 1 -15.32 -0.44 0.12
C ARG A 1 -15.48 1.07 0.32
N PHE A 2 -14.49 1.88 -0.02
CA PHE A 2 -14.59 3.34 0.12
C PHE A 2 -15.70 3.92 -0.76
N PHE A 3 -15.79 3.49 -2.03
CA PHE A 3 -16.85 3.89 -2.94
C PHE A 3 -18.26 3.57 -2.40
N GLU A 4 -18.48 2.37 -1.88
CA GLU A 4 -19.72 1.95 -1.22
C GLU A 4 -20.08 2.81 0.01
N ALA A 5 -19.06 3.36 0.67
CA ALA A 5 -19.23 4.26 1.82
C ALA A 5 -19.42 5.73 1.42
N GLY A 6 -19.55 6.04 0.12
CA GLY A 6 -19.83 7.39 -0.38
C GLY A 6 -18.59 8.26 -0.64
N TYR A 7 -17.40 7.68 -0.61
CA TYR A 7 -16.19 8.42 -1.01
C TYR A 7 -16.14 8.60 -2.53
N SER A 8 -15.71 9.78 -2.99
CA SER A 8 -15.16 9.93 -4.32
C SER A 8 -13.82 9.18 -4.38
N VAL A 9 -13.71 8.20 -5.28
CA VAL A 9 -12.53 7.33 -5.34
C VAL A 9 -11.76 7.62 -6.61
N ILE A 10 -10.46 7.87 -6.47
CA ILE A 10 -9.52 8.04 -7.56
C ILE A 10 -8.62 6.79 -7.61
N ASN A 11 -8.65 6.08 -8.74
CA ASN A 11 -7.72 5.00 -9.04
C ASN A 11 -6.51 5.57 -9.78
N LEU A 12 -5.35 5.50 -9.14
CA LEU A 12 -4.08 5.93 -9.70
C LEU A 12 -3.23 4.69 -9.97
N SER A 13 -3.24 4.20 -11.19
CA SER A 13 -2.54 2.98 -11.58
C SER A 13 -2.39 2.87 -13.11
N ARG A 14 -1.66 1.84 -13.57
CA ARG A 14 -1.52 1.53 -14.99
C ARG A 14 -2.80 0.97 -15.62
N SER A 15 -3.68 0.41 -14.82
CA SER A 15 -4.93 -0.22 -15.27
C SER A 15 -6.14 0.54 -14.73
N THR A 16 -7.19 0.59 -15.50
CA THR A 16 -8.46 1.19 -15.08
C THR A 16 -9.20 0.30 -14.09
N CYS A 17 -9.95 0.91 -13.19
CA CYS A 17 -10.93 0.24 -12.34
C CYS A 17 -12.29 0.27 -13.06
N ASP A 18 -12.93 -0.88 -13.18
CA ASP A 18 -14.20 -1.03 -13.92
C ASP A 18 -15.45 -0.65 -13.08
N ILE A 19 -15.26 -0.20 -11.85
CA ILE A 19 -16.37 0.26 -10.99
C ILE A 19 -16.86 1.61 -11.52
N ALA A 20 -18.10 1.65 -11.95
CA ALA A 20 -18.70 2.88 -12.46
C ALA A 20 -18.70 3.98 -11.39
N GLY A 21 -18.19 5.16 -11.75
CA GLY A 21 -18.07 6.29 -10.84
C GLY A 21 -16.69 6.42 -10.16
N VAL A 22 -15.79 5.45 -10.32
CA VAL A 22 -14.38 5.62 -9.93
C VAL A 22 -13.67 6.46 -10.99
N ILE A 23 -12.95 7.49 -10.55
CA ILE A 23 -12.12 8.33 -11.40
C ILE A 23 -10.82 7.59 -11.69
N ASN A 24 -10.54 7.34 -12.97
CA ASN A 24 -9.31 6.65 -13.37
C ASN A 24 -8.28 7.65 -13.90
N ILE A 25 -7.14 7.75 -13.25
CA ILE A 25 -5.96 8.49 -13.71
C ILE A 25 -4.87 7.46 -14.01
N THR A 26 -4.63 7.21 -15.29
CA THR A 26 -3.63 6.21 -15.69
C THR A 26 -2.23 6.78 -15.56
N CYS A 27 -1.37 6.11 -14.79
CA CYS A 27 0.04 6.47 -14.68
C CYS A 27 0.91 5.25 -14.38
N ASP A 28 2.17 5.34 -14.77
CA ASP A 28 3.20 4.39 -14.37
C ASP A 28 4.06 5.02 -13.27
N LEU A 29 3.97 4.46 -12.07
CA LEU A 29 4.74 4.95 -10.90
C LEU A 29 6.25 4.68 -11.01
N THR A 30 6.71 3.98 -12.05
CA THR A 30 8.15 3.83 -12.36
C THR A 30 8.69 4.97 -13.23
N ASP A 31 7.81 5.78 -13.84
CA ASP A 31 8.19 6.97 -14.58
C ASP A 31 8.64 8.06 -13.59
N PRO A 32 9.88 8.56 -13.65
CA PRO A 32 10.35 9.63 -12.76
C PRO A 32 9.47 10.90 -12.82
N ASP A 33 8.85 11.14 -13.96
CA ASP A 33 8.03 12.33 -14.24
C ASP A 33 6.53 12.06 -14.06
N PHE A 34 6.13 10.90 -13.51
CA PHE A 34 4.73 10.51 -13.41
C PHE A 34 3.86 11.60 -12.78
N ILE A 35 4.37 12.26 -11.74
CA ILE A 35 3.59 13.28 -11.02
C ILE A 35 3.34 14.53 -11.88
N ILE A 36 4.31 14.93 -12.70
CA ILE A 36 4.17 16.08 -13.60
C ILE A 36 3.04 15.83 -14.61
N ASN A 37 2.93 14.58 -15.05
CA ASN A 37 1.93 14.18 -16.06
C ASN A 37 0.50 14.13 -15.52
N ILE A 38 0.32 13.91 -14.21
CA ILE A 38 -1.00 13.67 -13.60
C ILE A 38 -1.44 14.74 -12.60
N GLU A 39 -0.54 15.64 -12.16
CA GLU A 39 -0.81 16.56 -11.04
C GLU A 39 -2.04 17.42 -11.28
N SER A 40 -2.23 17.93 -12.51
CA SER A 40 -3.38 18.76 -12.87
C SER A 40 -4.70 18.00 -12.70
N ASP A 41 -4.79 16.79 -13.25
CA ASP A 41 -6.00 15.97 -13.21
C ASP A 41 -6.28 15.49 -11.77
N LEU A 42 -5.21 15.16 -11.04
CA LEU A 42 -5.30 14.73 -9.66
C LEU A 42 -5.83 15.87 -8.77
N ARG A 43 -5.32 17.08 -8.92
CA ARG A 43 -5.80 18.26 -8.17
C ARG A 43 -7.24 18.61 -8.53
N ALA A 44 -7.59 18.61 -9.80
CA ALA A 44 -8.96 18.87 -10.24
C ALA A 44 -9.96 17.86 -9.67
N SER A 45 -9.55 16.58 -9.59
CA SER A 45 -10.39 15.51 -9.02
C SER A 45 -10.60 15.61 -7.50
N MET A 46 -9.84 16.47 -6.82
CA MET A 46 -9.90 16.66 -5.36
C MET A 46 -10.32 18.08 -4.94
N GLU A 47 -10.72 18.95 -5.89
CA GLU A 47 -10.97 20.38 -5.64
C GLU A 47 -11.96 20.62 -4.50
N ASP A 48 -13.01 19.80 -4.42
CA ASP A 48 -14.07 19.93 -3.41
C ASP A 48 -13.88 18.99 -2.20
N ALA A 49 -12.73 18.31 -2.08
CA ALA A 49 -12.51 17.36 -1.03
C ALA A 49 -12.22 18.04 0.32
N GLU A 50 -13.09 17.86 1.31
CA GLU A 50 -12.86 18.32 2.68
C GLU A 50 -11.73 17.54 3.36
N THR A 51 -11.67 16.23 3.11
CA THR A 51 -10.65 15.32 3.65
C THR A 51 -10.19 14.33 2.58
N ILE A 52 -8.96 13.89 2.65
CA ILE A 52 -8.33 12.96 1.72
C ILE A 52 -7.85 11.73 2.47
N CYS A 53 -8.20 10.54 1.98
CA CYS A 53 -7.58 9.29 2.38
C CYS A 53 -6.65 8.81 1.27
N LEU A 54 -5.35 9.01 1.44
CA LEU A 54 -4.34 8.52 0.50
C LEU A 54 -3.93 7.10 0.89
N VAL A 55 -4.14 6.12 0.00
CA VAL A 55 -3.78 4.72 0.23
C VAL A 55 -2.65 4.30 -0.71
N HIS A 56 -1.47 4.04 -0.15
CA HIS A 56 -0.33 3.48 -0.87
C HIS A 56 -0.46 1.96 -0.95
N ASN A 57 -1.13 1.48 -2.00
CA ASN A 57 -1.36 0.05 -2.24
C ASN A 57 -0.43 -0.52 -3.32
N ALA A 58 -0.04 0.27 -4.31
CA ALA A 58 0.83 -0.19 -5.38
C ALA A 58 2.16 -0.70 -4.82
N ALA A 59 2.58 -1.88 -5.27
CA ALA A 59 3.84 -2.48 -4.87
C ALA A 59 4.39 -3.38 -5.97
N ARG A 60 5.70 -3.55 -5.98
CA ARG A 60 6.41 -4.55 -6.77
C ARG A 60 7.07 -5.55 -5.83
N LEU A 61 6.82 -6.83 -6.06
CA LEU A 61 7.53 -7.95 -5.47
C LEU A 61 8.52 -8.49 -6.51
N ALA A 62 9.74 -8.79 -6.09
CA ALA A 62 10.73 -9.46 -6.91
C ALA A 62 11.29 -10.66 -6.14
N HIS A 63 11.60 -11.72 -6.88
CA HIS A 63 12.34 -12.87 -6.36
C HIS A 63 13.82 -12.62 -6.55
N ASP A 64 14.52 -12.31 -5.49
CA ASP A 64 15.95 -12.04 -5.49
C ASP A 64 16.59 -12.40 -4.15
N THR A 65 17.91 -12.59 -4.19
CA THR A 65 18.73 -12.86 -3.01
C THR A 65 19.84 -11.82 -2.89
N ILE A 66 20.50 -11.75 -1.72
CA ILE A 66 21.67 -10.89 -1.52
C ILE A 66 22.80 -11.16 -2.52
N ALA A 67 22.86 -12.37 -3.07
CA ALA A 67 23.89 -12.77 -4.05
C ALA A 67 23.51 -12.41 -5.50
N GLU A 68 22.24 -12.21 -5.79
CA GLU A 68 21.72 -12.10 -7.16
C GLU A 68 21.09 -10.74 -7.46
N VAL A 69 20.69 -9.98 -6.43
CA VAL A 69 20.02 -8.69 -6.63
C VAL A 69 20.92 -7.74 -7.42
N SER A 70 20.41 -7.26 -8.55
CA SER A 70 21.09 -6.21 -9.32
C SER A 70 20.67 -4.82 -8.83
N ALA A 71 21.57 -3.83 -9.02
CA ALA A 71 21.23 -2.45 -8.66
C ALA A 71 20.04 -1.88 -9.46
N PRO A 72 19.85 -2.19 -10.78
CA PRO A 72 18.64 -1.80 -11.50
C PRO A 72 17.35 -2.42 -10.91
N ASP A 73 17.35 -3.71 -10.57
CA ASP A 73 16.18 -4.38 -10.00
C ASP A 73 15.82 -3.81 -8.62
N LEU A 74 16.81 -3.62 -7.77
CA LEU A 74 16.63 -3.00 -6.45
C LEU A 74 16.01 -1.59 -6.58
N ARG A 75 16.54 -0.76 -7.50
CA ARG A 75 15.99 0.58 -7.76
C ARG A 75 14.54 0.50 -8.23
N SER A 76 14.22 -0.45 -9.11
CA SER A 76 12.87 -0.61 -9.63
C SER A 76 11.85 -1.01 -8.55
N VAL A 77 12.23 -1.86 -7.60
CA VAL A 77 11.39 -2.17 -6.43
C VAL A 77 11.22 -0.94 -5.55
N TYR A 78 12.30 -0.22 -5.27
CA TYR A 78 12.25 0.97 -4.41
C TYR A 78 11.50 2.13 -5.06
N GLU A 79 11.55 2.27 -6.38
CA GLU A 79 10.81 3.30 -7.10
C GLU A 79 9.32 3.20 -6.81
N ILE A 80 8.73 2.02 -6.97
CA ILE A 80 7.29 1.81 -6.74
C ILE A 80 6.96 1.80 -5.24
N ASN A 81 7.77 1.08 -4.43
CA ASN A 81 7.38 0.81 -3.05
C ASN A 81 7.69 1.97 -2.09
N LEU A 82 8.61 2.88 -2.45
CA LEU A 82 9.09 3.96 -1.58
C LEU A 82 9.10 5.33 -2.24
N VAL A 83 9.72 5.48 -3.42
CA VAL A 83 9.92 6.80 -4.04
C VAL A 83 8.58 7.39 -4.49
N ALA A 84 7.77 6.63 -5.22
CA ALA A 84 6.45 7.09 -5.66
C ALA A 84 5.53 7.44 -4.49
N PRO A 85 5.40 6.65 -3.40
CA PRO A 85 4.70 7.06 -2.19
C PRO A 85 5.22 8.37 -1.58
N ALA A 86 6.53 8.56 -1.50
CA ALA A 86 7.11 9.79 -0.95
C ALA A 86 6.78 11.02 -1.82
N VAL A 87 6.84 10.87 -3.15
CA VAL A 87 6.47 11.92 -4.10
C VAL A 87 5.00 12.28 -3.99
N LEU A 88 4.10 11.28 -3.94
CA LEU A 88 2.66 11.49 -3.76
C LEU A 88 2.35 12.18 -2.42
N ASN A 89 2.97 11.75 -1.33
CA ASN A 89 2.82 12.41 -0.03
C ASN A 89 3.17 13.89 -0.13
N ARG A 90 4.36 14.23 -0.65
CA ARG A 90 4.82 15.61 -0.81
C ARG A 90 3.85 16.44 -1.66
N THR A 91 3.33 15.86 -2.74
CA THR A 91 2.45 16.57 -3.68
C THR A 91 1.07 16.83 -3.10
N LEU A 92 0.51 15.85 -2.36
CA LEU A 92 -0.85 15.93 -1.85
C LEU A 92 -0.96 16.56 -0.46
N LEU A 93 0.10 16.50 0.34
CA LEU A 93 0.08 17.02 1.71
C LEU A 93 -0.44 18.47 1.83
N PRO A 94 -0.10 19.41 0.91
CA PRO A 94 -0.64 20.78 0.99
C PRO A 94 -2.16 20.89 0.83
N THR A 95 -2.83 19.85 0.32
CA THR A 95 -4.29 19.79 0.14
C THR A 95 -4.99 18.94 1.21
N MET A 96 -4.24 18.29 2.11
CA MET A 96 -4.78 17.44 3.16
C MET A 96 -5.13 18.25 4.41
N ASN A 97 -6.41 18.38 4.70
CA ASN A 97 -6.91 19.03 5.92
C ASN A 97 -6.93 18.07 7.11
N ALA A 98 -7.15 18.62 8.31
CA ALA A 98 -7.40 17.82 9.52
C ALA A 98 -8.54 16.83 9.29
N GLY A 99 -8.36 15.58 9.72
CA GLY A 99 -9.26 14.45 9.41
C GLY A 99 -8.83 13.63 8.19
N SER A 100 -7.85 14.09 7.40
CA SER A 100 -7.24 13.30 6.33
C SER A 100 -6.34 12.19 6.88
N SER A 101 -6.03 11.19 6.02
CA SER A 101 -5.17 10.07 6.40
C SER A 101 -4.23 9.65 5.27
N ILE A 102 -3.04 9.16 5.63
CA ILE A 102 -2.09 8.50 4.72
C ILE A 102 -1.91 7.06 5.20
N LEU A 103 -2.40 6.12 4.43
CA LEU A 103 -2.39 4.70 4.76
C LEU A 103 -1.43 3.94 3.86
N TYR A 104 -0.65 3.05 4.44
CA TYR A 104 0.30 2.22 3.74
C TYR A 104 -0.12 0.76 3.78
N VAL A 105 -0.12 0.09 2.63
CA VAL A 105 -0.21 -1.36 2.57
C VAL A 105 1.18 -1.94 2.71
N GLY A 106 1.48 -2.39 3.93
CA GLY A 106 2.72 -3.05 4.28
C GLY A 106 2.77 -4.51 3.83
N SER A 107 3.29 -5.32 4.68
CA SER A 107 3.33 -6.79 4.58
C SER A 107 3.79 -7.34 5.93
N THR A 108 3.48 -8.58 6.26
CA THR A 108 4.16 -9.30 7.36
C THR A 108 5.68 -9.32 7.16
N LEU A 109 6.14 -9.23 5.89
CA LEU A 109 7.56 -9.10 5.53
C LEU A 109 8.15 -7.69 5.77
N GLY A 110 7.40 -6.79 6.37
CA GLY A 110 7.90 -5.53 6.92
C GLY A 110 8.46 -5.66 8.34
N GLU A 111 8.20 -6.78 9.02
CA GLU A 111 8.65 -7.04 10.40
C GLU A 111 9.46 -8.35 10.53
N LYS A 112 9.45 -9.19 9.48
CA LYS A 112 10.22 -10.44 9.38
C LYS A 112 10.79 -10.60 7.99
N ALA A 113 11.56 -11.65 7.77
CA ALA A 113 12.18 -11.95 6.47
C ALA A 113 11.98 -13.41 6.07
N VAL A 114 11.99 -13.65 4.75
CA VAL A 114 12.02 -14.98 4.14
C VAL A 114 13.12 -15.02 3.07
N PRO A 115 13.72 -16.16 2.79
CA PRO A 115 14.65 -16.30 1.68
C PRO A 115 14.01 -15.94 0.33
N GLY A 116 14.81 -15.47 -0.63
CA GLY A 116 14.35 -15.21 -2.00
C GLY A 116 13.51 -13.95 -2.20
N SER A 117 13.52 -13.01 -1.24
CA SER A 117 12.71 -11.78 -1.32
C SER A 117 13.48 -10.57 -0.77
N PHE A 118 14.77 -10.47 -1.06
CA PHE A 118 15.68 -9.49 -0.45
C PHE A 118 15.21 -8.04 -0.68
N SER A 119 14.98 -7.66 -1.92
CA SER A 119 14.56 -6.28 -2.26
C SER A 119 13.16 -5.97 -1.71
N TYR A 120 12.24 -6.94 -1.77
CA TYR A 120 10.88 -6.74 -1.25
C TYR A 120 10.86 -6.59 0.27
N VAL A 121 11.53 -7.49 1.00
CA VAL A 121 11.66 -7.43 2.47
C VAL A 121 12.22 -6.09 2.90
N THR A 122 13.33 -5.66 2.30
CA THR A 122 13.96 -4.38 2.64
C THR A 122 13.03 -3.20 2.34
N SER A 123 12.30 -3.22 1.22
CA SER A 123 11.34 -2.17 0.88
C SER A 123 10.16 -2.11 1.86
N LYS A 124 9.64 -3.26 2.32
CA LYS A 124 8.50 -3.29 3.25
C LYS A 124 8.90 -2.89 4.68
N HIS A 125 10.13 -3.19 5.12
CA HIS A 125 10.68 -2.60 6.35
C HIS A 125 10.80 -1.08 6.24
N ALA A 126 11.27 -0.58 5.09
CA ALA A 126 11.37 0.86 4.83
C ALA A 126 9.98 1.53 4.75
N THR A 127 8.94 0.86 4.24
CA THR A 127 7.55 1.35 4.26
C THR A 127 7.05 1.63 5.68
N ILE A 128 7.34 0.73 6.63
CA ILE A 128 7.01 0.96 8.06
C ILE A 128 7.78 2.16 8.61
N GLY A 129 9.06 2.27 8.26
CA GLY A 129 9.89 3.43 8.62
C GLY A 129 9.33 4.74 8.08
N MET A 130 8.93 4.75 6.80
CA MET A 130 8.30 5.91 6.15
C MET A 130 7.00 6.31 6.85
N MET A 131 6.11 5.37 7.13
CA MET A 131 4.87 5.64 7.86
C MET A 131 5.14 6.27 9.23
N ARG A 132 6.09 5.73 10.00
CA ARG A 132 6.45 6.25 11.33
C ARG A 132 7.07 7.65 11.26
N ALA A 133 7.95 7.90 10.27
CA ALA A 133 8.53 9.23 10.04
C ALA A 133 7.43 10.24 9.68
N SER A 134 6.55 9.89 8.74
CA SER A 134 5.40 10.72 8.38
C SER A 134 4.50 11.04 9.57
N CYS A 135 4.26 10.06 10.46
CA CYS A 135 3.51 10.29 11.69
C CYS A 135 4.11 11.39 12.56
N GLN A 136 5.44 11.42 12.70
CA GLN A 136 6.13 12.45 13.50
C GLN A 136 6.13 13.82 12.80
N ASP A 137 6.38 13.85 11.49
CA ASP A 137 6.39 15.09 10.71
C ASP A 137 5.02 15.75 10.65
N LEU A 138 3.94 14.98 10.73
CA LEU A 138 2.55 15.45 10.70
C LEU A 138 1.97 15.80 12.08
N ALA A 139 2.80 15.78 13.13
CA ALA A 139 2.34 16.10 14.48
C ALA A 139 1.65 17.48 14.52
N GLY A 140 0.43 17.52 15.05
CA GLY A 140 -0.38 18.76 15.16
C GLY A 140 -1.16 19.14 13.90
N SER A 141 -0.97 18.48 12.75
CA SER A 141 -1.71 18.78 11.52
C SER A 141 -3.16 18.24 11.50
N GLY A 142 -3.45 17.25 12.34
CA GLY A 142 -4.72 16.51 12.29
C GLY A 142 -4.79 15.46 11.18
N VAL A 143 -3.71 15.24 10.42
CA VAL A 143 -3.56 14.13 9.46
C VAL A 143 -2.92 12.95 10.19
N HIS A 144 -3.50 11.77 10.05
CA HIS A 144 -2.96 10.56 10.69
C HIS A 144 -2.41 9.55 9.67
N THR A 145 -1.52 8.68 10.12
CA THR A 145 -0.90 7.64 9.30
C THR A 145 -1.02 6.27 9.95
N ALA A 146 -1.19 5.22 9.15
CA ALA A 146 -1.12 3.85 9.64
C ALA A 146 -0.61 2.92 8.54
N CYS A 147 -0.08 1.77 8.95
CA CYS A 147 0.33 0.72 8.05
C CYS A 147 -0.51 -0.53 8.32
N ILE A 148 -1.23 -1.01 7.32
CA ILE A 148 -1.90 -2.30 7.36
C ILE A 148 -0.94 -3.32 6.74
N SER A 149 -0.57 -4.34 7.49
CA SER A 149 0.38 -5.39 7.08
C SER A 149 -0.36 -6.70 6.81
N PRO A 150 -0.74 -6.97 5.53
CA PRO A 150 -1.40 -8.20 5.16
C PRO A 150 -0.48 -9.41 5.30
N GLY A 151 -1.09 -10.58 5.58
CA GLY A 151 -0.51 -11.89 5.28
C GLY A 151 -0.79 -12.31 3.84
N PHE A 152 -0.88 -13.63 3.60
CA PHE A 152 -1.18 -14.18 2.29
C PHE A 152 -2.59 -13.84 1.84
N THR A 153 -2.70 -12.87 0.94
CA THR A 153 -3.96 -12.34 0.39
C THR A 153 -4.16 -12.90 -1.02
N ASP A 154 -5.36 -13.35 -1.33
CA ASP A 154 -5.72 -13.94 -2.63
C ASP A 154 -5.77 -12.87 -3.73
N THR A 155 -4.61 -12.53 -4.28
CA THR A 155 -4.41 -11.51 -5.29
C THR A 155 -3.66 -12.07 -6.49
N GLU A 156 -3.71 -11.36 -7.61
CA GLU A 156 -2.90 -11.64 -8.79
C GLU A 156 -1.40 -11.71 -8.43
N MET A 157 -0.90 -10.74 -7.65
CA MET A 157 0.49 -10.75 -7.17
C MET A 157 0.85 -12.06 -6.47
N LEU A 158 0.00 -12.61 -5.61
CA LEU A 158 0.27 -13.88 -4.96
C LEU A 158 0.32 -15.03 -5.95
N ARG A 159 -0.65 -15.07 -6.89
CA ARG A 159 -0.76 -16.14 -7.89
C ARG A 159 0.38 -16.12 -8.89
N ASP A 160 0.93 -14.96 -9.22
CA ASP A 160 2.09 -14.81 -10.12
C ASP A 160 3.39 -15.29 -9.48
N HIS A 161 3.46 -15.31 -8.15
CA HIS A 161 4.68 -15.62 -7.41
C HIS A 161 4.65 -17.00 -6.72
N ILE A 162 3.48 -17.59 -6.54
CA ILE A 162 3.31 -18.89 -5.87
C ILE A 162 2.63 -19.87 -6.84
N PRO A 163 3.25 -21.02 -7.11
CA PRO A 163 2.64 -22.05 -7.93
C PRO A 163 1.30 -22.54 -7.39
N ALA A 164 0.36 -22.85 -8.29
CA ALA A 164 -1.01 -23.20 -7.91
C ALA A 164 -1.10 -24.45 -7.02
N ASP A 165 -0.20 -25.40 -7.19
CA ASP A 165 -0.10 -26.63 -6.39
C ASP A 165 0.41 -26.39 -4.96
N VAL A 166 1.14 -25.29 -4.72
CA VAL A 166 1.63 -24.87 -3.40
C VAL A 166 0.59 -24.03 -2.64
N MET A 167 -0.36 -23.45 -3.34
CA MET A 167 -1.35 -22.53 -2.77
C MET A 167 -2.14 -23.11 -1.56
N PRO A 168 -2.54 -24.40 -1.54
CA PRO A 168 -3.17 -25.01 -0.38
C PRO A 168 -2.28 -25.03 0.87
N GLU A 169 -0.97 -25.22 0.69
CA GLU A 169 -0.01 -25.20 1.80
C GLU A 169 0.15 -23.79 2.37
N ILE A 170 0.19 -22.79 1.50
CA ILE A 170 0.22 -21.37 1.88
C ILE A 170 -1.04 -21.00 2.68
N ALA A 171 -2.20 -21.46 2.25
CA ALA A 171 -3.46 -21.23 2.98
C ALA A 171 -3.42 -21.80 4.41
N GLN A 172 -2.79 -22.96 4.60
CA GLN A 172 -2.62 -23.59 5.93
C GLN A 172 -1.61 -22.86 6.83
N MET A 173 -0.88 -21.87 6.33
CA MET A 173 -0.01 -21.02 7.15
C MET A 173 -0.79 -19.93 7.92
N SER A 174 -2.09 -19.81 7.77
CA SER A 174 -2.96 -18.99 8.61
C SER A 174 -3.68 -19.84 9.65
N ALA A 175 -4.01 -19.26 10.80
CA ALA A 175 -4.78 -19.95 11.83
C ALA A 175 -6.23 -20.29 11.37
N TYR A 176 -6.69 -19.67 10.28
CA TYR A 176 -8.00 -19.93 9.67
C TYR A 176 -7.94 -20.94 8.51
N GLY A 177 -6.76 -21.44 8.11
CA GLY A 177 -6.60 -22.40 7.03
C GLY A 177 -7.02 -21.91 5.65
N ARG A 178 -6.99 -20.58 5.43
CA ARG A 178 -7.38 -19.96 4.16
C ARG A 178 -6.54 -18.74 3.84
N LEU A 179 -6.58 -18.31 2.60
CA LEU A 179 -6.07 -17.00 2.20
C LEU A 179 -7.00 -15.88 2.70
N ILE A 180 -6.44 -14.68 2.79
CA ILE A 180 -7.18 -13.45 3.09
C ILE A 180 -7.92 -13.01 1.83
N ASP A 181 -9.21 -12.67 1.97
CA ASP A 181 -9.96 -12.01 0.90
C ASP A 181 -9.47 -10.54 0.80
N PRO A 182 -9.16 -10.01 -0.41
CA PRO A 182 -8.83 -8.60 -0.60
C PRO A 182 -9.84 -7.63 0.04
N ALA A 183 -11.11 -8.00 0.10
CA ALA A 183 -12.15 -7.21 0.77
C ALA A 183 -11.91 -7.07 2.29
N GLU A 184 -11.29 -8.05 2.93
CA GLU A 184 -10.95 -7.98 4.36
C GLU A 184 -9.85 -6.93 4.60
N ILE A 185 -8.87 -6.85 3.69
CA ILE A 185 -7.83 -5.81 3.74
C ILE A 185 -8.43 -4.43 3.45
N ALA A 186 -9.33 -4.33 2.48
CA ALA A 186 -10.05 -3.07 2.20
C ALA A 186 -10.88 -2.60 3.41
N ASN A 187 -11.50 -3.52 4.16
CA ASN A 187 -12.20 -3.20 5.41
C ASN A 187 -11.23 -2.73 6.51
N ALA A 188 -10.05 -3.34 6.64
CA ALA A 188 -9.04 -2.91 7.59
C ALA A 188 -8.51 -1.50 7.26
N LEU A 189 -8.26 -1.21 5.97
CA LEU A 189 -7.88 0.12 5.50
C LEU A 189 -9.00 1.15 5.76
N PHE A 190 -10.25 0.79 5.50
CA PHE A 190 -11.39 1.66 5.76
C PHE A 190 -11.55 1.97 7.26
N PHE A 191 -11.39 0.97 8.12
CA PHE A 191 -11.33 1.19 9.57
C PHE A 191 -10.19 2.14 9.94
N ALA A 192 -8.99 1.93 9.39
CA ALA A 192 -7.83 2.76 9.66
C ALA A 192 -8.04 4.22 9.24
N ALA A 193 -8.69 4.46 8.10
CA ALA A 193 -9.00 5.81 7.61
C ALA A 193 -9.88 6.61 8.56
N GLN A 194 -10.76 5.96 9.31
CA GLN A 194 -11.75 6.60 10.18
C GLN A 194 -11.31 6.69 11.65
N ASN A 195 -10.17 6.11 12.02
CA ASN A 195 -9.79 5.95 13.42
C ASN A 195 -8.39 6.54 13.70
N PRO A 196 -8.28 7.86 13.91
CA PRO A 196 -6.97 8.51 14.15
C PRO A 196 -6.28 8.05 15.45
N VAL A 197 -6.96 7.31 16.33
CA VAL A 197 -6.36 6.74 17.54
C VAL A 197 -5.24 5.73 17.22
N ILE A 198 -5.21 5.18 16.00
CA ILE A 198 -4.16 4.26 15.54
C ILE A 198 -3.00 4.96 14.83
N ASN A 199 -2.90 6.28 14.91
CA ASN A 199 -1.82 7.05 14.28
C ASN A 199 -0.44 6.48 14.60
N GLY A 200 0.39 6.26 13.57
CA GLY A 200 1.73 5.69 13.70
C GLY A 200 1.78 4.18 13.95
N SER A 201 0.64 3.49 13.92
CA SER A 201 0.55 2.06 14.23
C SER A 201 0.76 1.18 13.00
N VAL A 202 1.32 0.00 13.23
CA VAL A 202 1.31 -1.14 12.30
C VAL A 202 0.25 -2.12 12.76
N ILE A 203 -0.67 -2.47 11.87
CA ILE A 203 -1.77 -3.41 12.15
C ILE A 203 -1.56 -4.65 11.28
N ASN A 204 -1.26 -5.77 11.92
CA ASN A 204 -1.10 -7.06 11.24
C ASN A 204 -2.47 -7.64 10.89
N ALA A 205 -2.81 -7.66 9.61
CA ALA A 205 -4.04 -8.21 9.05
C ALA A 205 -3.72 -9.54 8.34
N ASN A 206 -3.39 -10.59 9.12
CA ASN A 206 -2.74 -11.80 8.61
C ASN A 206 -3.44 -13.12 9.01
N LEU A 207 -4.68 -13.06 9.51
CA LEU A 207 -5.44 -14.22 9.97
C LEU A 207 -4.69 -15.11 10.98
N GLY A 208 -3.82 -14.49 11.82
CA GLY A 208 -2.97 -15.25 12.75
C GLY A 208 -1.98 -16.13 12.01
N GLN A 209 -1.15 -15.53 11.14
CA GLN A 209 -0.14 -16.26 10.39
C GLN A 209 0.76 -17.08 11.31
N ILE A 210 0.88 -18.39 11.01
CA ILE A 210 1.67 -19.34 11.80
C ILE A 210 3.15 -19.15 11.42
N GLU A 211 3.95 -18.82 12.39
CA GLU A 211 5.42 -18.75 12.25
C GLU A 211 6.01 -20.15 12.41
N ARG A 212 6.83 -20.59 11.44
CA ARG A 212 7.53 -21.88 11.46
C ARG A 212 9.01 -21.68 11.24
#